data_4170c929011995c58a861fdb9688d420
#
_entry.id   4170c929011995c58a861fdb9688d420
#
_cell.length_a   1.000
_cell.length_b   1.000
_cell.length_c   1.000
_cell.angle_alpha   90.00
_cell.angle_beta   90.00
_cell.angle_gamma   90.00
#
_symmetry.space_group_name_H-M   'P 1'
#
loop_
_entity.id
_entity.type
_entity.pdbx_description
1 polymer ?
#
loop_
_entity_poly.entity_id
_entity_poly.type
_entity_poly.pdbx_seq_one_letter_code
_entity_poly.pdbx_strand_id
1 'polypeptide(L)'
;MISIRPFLQLCRLPAVFTALADIFLGYLLVHNSLLSGREQSPVDFLLLLGTSASLYLSGMVWNDVFDRHVDAKERPNRPIPSGRVSVRAAVMFAVTLMFLGLACAAFVGRNTLLVAGLLTLCILLYDGGLKRTPLGPIAMGGCRFLNVILGASSDWLRFEQVWWRPQLWVAAGLGVYIVGVTWFARTEARQSSRVHLGLAMCVVNFGLAILIGWLTRAPNPAVTPALFVLGVIGLSINRRLLVAISNPSPERVQAAIKTMLLSVIMLDATIIFAKLGQPGAGYAIATAALIVPAMMLGRWLRLT
;
A
#
# COMPACT_ATOMS: atom_id res chain seq x y z
N MET A 1 23.46 24.77 -0.19
CA MET A 1 22.81 23.73 0.62
C MET A 1 21.80 22.99 -0.26
N ILE A 2 21.92 21.68 -0.38
CA ILE A 2 20.93 20.87 -1.10
C ILE A 2 19.65 20.86 -0.24
N SER A 3 18.57 21.43 -0.76
CA SER A 3 17.28 21.39 -0.05
C SER A 3 16.75 19.97 -0.07
N ILE A 4 16.49 19.37 1.11
CA ILE A 4 15.94 18.01 1.24
C ILE A 4 14.47 17.97 0.81
N ARG A 5 13.75 19.09 0.89
CA ARG A 5 12.31 19.17 0.62
C ARG A 5 11.88 18.62 -0.77
N PRO A 6 12.57 18.91 -1.89
CA PRO A 6 12.22 18.34 -3.20
C PRO A 6 12.32 16.81 -3.23
N PHE A 7 13.30 16.20 -2.53
CA PHE A 7 13.41 14.73 -2.44
C PHE A 7 12.27 14.12 -1.62
N LEU A 8 11.84 14.76 -0.53
CA LEU A 8 10.67 14.34 0.25
C LEU A 8 9.37 14.45 -0.57
N GLN A 9 9.29 15.44 -1.48
CA GLN A 9 8.16 15.56 -2.41
C GLN A 9 8.15 14.41 -3.44
N LEU A 10 9.31 14.03 -4.02
CA LEU A 10 9.43 12.87 -4.91
C LEU A 10 8.98 11.58 -4.24
N CYS A 11 9.34 11.40 -2.97
CA CYS A 11 9.00 10.21 -2.20
C CYS A 11 7.49 10.07 -1.89
N ARG A 12 6.69 11.12 -2.03
CA ARG A 12 5.28 11.15 -1.59
C ARG A 12 5.13 10.55 -0.19
N LEU A 13 5.99 10.97 0.72
CA LEU A 13 6.19 10.40 2.06
C LEU A 13 4.90 10.07 2.85
N PRO A 14 3.80 10.87 2.77
CA PRO A 14 2.56 10.56 3.50
C PRO A 14 1.97 9.18 3.17
N ALA A 15 2.14 8.70 1.96
CA ALA A 15 1.52 7.46 1.51
C ALA A 15 2.33 6.21 1.92
N VAL A 16 3.60 6.33 2.35
CA VAL A 16 4.41 5.20 2.83
C VAL A 16 3.77 4.50 4.02
N PHE A 17 3.04 5.22 4.87
CA PHE A 17 2.39 4.65 6.05
C PHE A 17 1.34 3.60 5.72
N THR A 18 0.74 3.66 4.53
CA THR A 18 -0.15 2.60 4.07
C THR A 18 0.63 1.32 3.72
N ALA A 19 1.86 1.44 3.22
CA ALA A 19 2.71 0.29 2.95
C ALA A 19 3.28 -0.31 4.24
N LEU A 20 3.60 0.53 5.23
CA LEU A 20 4.02 0.05 6.55
C LEU A 20 2.89 -0.70 7.27
N ALA A 21 1.63 -0.25 7.15
CA ALA A 21 0.48 -0.95 7.71
C ALA A 21 0.35 -2.39 7.16
N ASP A 22 0.59 -2.60 5.85
CA ASP A 22 0.63 -3.94 5.25
C ASP A 22 1.69 -4.83 5.91
N ILE A 23 2.86 -4.28 6.30
CA ILE A 23 3.91 -5.06 6.96
C ILE A 23 3.48 -5.47 8.37
N PHE A 24 2.85 -4.55 9.14
CA PHE A 24 2.24 -4.92 10.42
C PHE A 24 1.24 -6.06 10.24
N LEU A 25 0.34 -5.93 9.26
CA LEU A 25 -0.64 -6.95 8.96
C LEU A 25 0.02 -8.27 8.56
N GLY A 26 0.87 -8.27 7.54
CA GLY A 26 1.52 -9.46 7.03
C GLY A 26 2.30 -10.20 8.10
N TYR A 27 3.09 -9.50 8.89
CA TYR A 27 3.86 -10.06 9.98
C TYR A 27 2.96 -10.68 11.06
N LEU A 28 1.93 -9.96 11.52
CA LEU A 28 1.03 -10.41 12.58
C LEU A 28 0.02 -11.49 12.12
N LEU A 29 -0.17 -11.69 10.81
CA LEU A 29 -0.92 -12.84 10.30
C LEU A 29 -0.19 -14.17 10.55
N VAL A 30 1.14 -14.13 10.56
CA VAL A 30 2.02 -15.30 10.75
C VAL A 30 2.48 -15.40 12.21
N HIS A 31 2.93 -14.27 12.77
CA HIS A 31 3.42 -14.16 14.14
C HIS A 31 2.34 -13.55 15.03
N ASN A 32 2.11 -14.13 16.20
CA ASN A 32 1.07 -13.64 17.10
C ASN A 32 1.54 -12.43 17.93
N SER A 33 2.79 -12.02 17.83
CA SER A 33 3.41 -10.93 18.60
C SER A 33 4.56 -10.30 17.85
N LEU A 34 4.88 -9.02 18.15
CA LEU A 34 6.08 -8.33 17.67
C LEU A 34 7.29 -8.53 18.59
N LEU A 35 7.06 -8.96 19.84
CA LEU A 35 8.05 -8.89 20.93
C LEU A 35 8.25 -10.23 21.66
N SER A 36 7.48 -11.27 21.37
CA SER A 36 7.47 -12.50 22.18
C SER A 36 7.76 -13.73 21.34
N GLY A 37 8.91 -14.37 21.58
CA GLY A 37 9.28 -15.69 21.05
C GLY A 37 10.79 -15.87 20.93
N ARG A 38 11.29 -17.08 21.22
CA ARG A 38 12.73 -17.42 21.02
C ARG A 38 13.18 -17.37 19.56
N GLU A 39 12.23 -17.41 18.62
CA GLU A 39 12.46 -17.44 17.16
C GLU A 39 12.04 -16.14 16.46
N GLN A 40 11.43 -15.18 17.18
CA GLN A 40 10.93 -13.93 16.60
C GLN A 40 11.85 -12.77 16.96
N SER A 41 12.58 -12.28 15.97
CA SER A 41 13.47 -11.14 16.14
C SER A 41 12.72 -9.82 15.90
N PRO A 42 12.62 -8.90 16.88
CA PRO A 42 12.13 -7.53 16.63
C PRO A 42 12.93 -6.84 15.52
N VAL A 43 14.19 -7.26 15.32
CA VAL A 43 15.06 -6.76 14.26
C VAL A 43 14.51 -7.12 12.88
N ASP A 44 14.00 -8.36 12.69
CA ASP A 44 13.43 -8.79 11.42
C ASP A 44 12.20 -7.97 11.05
N PHE A 45 11.33 -7.68 12.03
CA PHE A 45 10.20 -6.79 11.81
C PHE A 45 10.64 -5.37 11.40
N LEU A 46 11.66 -4.79 12.06
CA LEU A 46 12.20 -3.49 11.70
C LEU A 46 12.86 -3.50 10.31
N LEU A 47 13.55 -4.57 9.95
CA LEU A 47 14.12 -4.75 8.62
C LEU A 47 13.04 -4.89 7.54
N LEU A 48 11.93 -5.58 7.83
CA LEU A 48 10.77 -5.66 6.93
C LEU A 48 10.11 -4.28 6.72
N LEU A 49 9.97 -3.48 7.77
CA LEU A 49 9.50 -2.09 7.66
C LEU A 49 10.47 -1.26 6.80
N GLY A 50 11.79 -1.41 7.03
CA GLY A 50 12.84 -0.76 6.23
C GLY A 50 12.79 -1.18 4.76
N THR A 51 12.59 -2.48 4.48
CA THR A 51 12.43 -3.04 3.13
C THR A 51 11.24 -2.40 2.43
N SER A 52 10.05 -2.47 3.04
CA SER A 52 8.82 -1.93 2.45
C SER A 52 8.90 -0.43 2.23
N ALA A 53 9.35 0.34 3.24
CA ALA A 53 9.51 1.79 3.12
C ALA A 53 10.46 2.15 1.96
N SER A 54 11.64 1.53 1.92
CA SER A 54 12.65 1.83 0.91
C SER A 54 12.18 1.49 -0.50
N LEU A 55 11.56 0.32 -0.71
CA LEU A 55 11.02 -0.07 -2.02
C LEU A 55 9.84 0.81 -2.44
N TYR A 56 8.95 1.17 -1.50
CA TYR A 56 7.84 2.09 -1.76
C TYR A 56 8.35 3.47 -2.20
N LEU A 57 9.27 4.06 -1.42
CA LEU A 57 9.83 5.39 -1.72
C LEU A 57 10.61 5.37 -3.04
N SER A 58 11.37 4.31 -3.31
CA SER A 58 12.04 4.08 -4.60
C SER A 58 11.04 4.08 -5.76
N GLY A 59 9.92 3.32 -5.63
CA GLY A 59 8.86 3.28 -6.64
C GLY A 59 8.27 4.66 -6.91
N MET A 60 8.02 5.48 -5.88
CA MET A 60 7.52 6.85 -6.09
C MET A 60 8.50 7.72 -6.88
N VAL A 61 9.79 7.58 -6.61
CA VAL A 61 10.83 8.33 -7.36
C VAL A 61 10.93 7.81 -8.80
N TRP A 62 10.90 6.48 -9.01
CA TRP A 62 10.86 5.90 -10.36
C TRP A 62 9.63 6.36 -11.15
N ASN A 63 8.47 6.42 -10.52
CA ASN A 63 7.26 6.95 -11.13
C ASN A 63 7.48 8.34 -11.73
N ASP A 64 8.06 9.28 -10.95
CA ASP A 64 8.32 10.64 -11.40
C ASP A 64 9.45 10.69 -12.46
N VAL A 65 10.44 9.80 -12.43
CA VAL A 65 11.49 9.68 -13.45
C VAL A 65 10.91 9.22 -14.79
N PHE A 66 10.07 8.17 -14.80
CA PHE A 66 9.43 7.67 -16.01
C PHE A 66 8.39 8.63 -16.60
N ASP A 67 7.70 9.38 -15.71
CA ASP A 67 6.67 10.33 -16.15
C ASP A 67 7.20 11.74 -16.46
N ARG A 68 8.52 11.99 -16.34
CA ARG A 68 9.13 13.33 -16.49
C ARG A 68 8.67 14.13 -17.70
N HIS A 69 8.45 13.47 -18.85
CA HIS A 69 8.02 14.15 -20.09
C HIS A 69 6.53 14.52 -20.08
N VAL A 70 5.69 13.70 -19.44
CA VAL A 70 4.26 13.97 -19.25
C VAL A 70 4.09 15.06 -18.19
N ASP A 71 4.82 14.93 -17.08
CA ASP A 71 4.79 15.89 -15.97
C ASP A 71 5.31 17.28 -16.38
N ALA A 72 6.25 17.37 -17.33
CA ALA A 72 6.70 18.65 -17.87
C ALA A 72 5.56 19.45 -18.52
N LYS A 73 4.56 18.76 -19.07
CA LYS A 73 3.39 19.38 -19.72
C LYS A 73 2.22 19.60 -18.75
N GLU A 74 1.94 18.60 -17.91
CA GLU A 74 0.74 18.59 -17.06
C GLU A 74 0.99 19.17 -15.65
N ARG A 75 2.22 19.01 -15.13
CA ARG A 75 2.60 19.35 -13.74
C ARG A 75 4.01 19.95 -13.67
N PRO A 76 4.27 21.12 -14.32
CA PRO A 76 5.62 21.70 -14.47
C PRO A 76 6.27 22.06 -13.13
N ASN A 77 5.49 22.21 -12.07
CA ASN A 77 5.98 22.53 -10.72
C ASN A 77 6.51 21.31 -9.94
N ARG A 78 6.45 20.09 -10.49
CA ARG A 78 7.07 18.91 -9.85
C ARG A 78 8.60 19.03 -9.78
N PRO A 79 9.26 18.35 -8.80
CA PRO A 79 10.69 18.51 -8.57
C PRO A 79 11.60 18.27 -9.78
N ILE A 80 11.31 17.26 -10.63
CA ILE A 80 12.11 16.95 -11.81
C ILE A 80 11.83 17.95 -12.95
N PRO A 81 10.57 18.18 -13.40
CA PRO A 81 10.28 19.15 -14.44
C PRO A 81 10.73 20.58 -14.14
N SER A 82 10.61 21.01 -12.88
CA SER A 82 11.04 22.36 -12.45
C SER A 82 12.57 22.54 -12.31
N GLY A 83 13.35 21.48 -12.55
CA GLY A 83 14.80 21.50 -12.40
C GLY A 83 15.32 21.52 -10.95
N ARG A 84 14.43 21.48 -9.93
CA ARG A 84 14.83 21.43 -8.51
C ARG A 84 15.57 20.14 -8.14
N VAL A 85 15.34 19.05 -8.89
CA VAL A 85 16.09 17.80 -8.79
C VAL A 85 16.44 17.37 -10.20
N SER A 86 17.73 17.12 -10.47
CA SER A 86 18.15 16.58 -11.76
C SER A 86 17.70 15.13 -11.92
N VAL A 87 17.42 14.70 -13.15
CA VAL A 87 17.05 13.31 -13.47
C VAL A 87 18.09 12.33 -12.93
N ARG A 88 19.39 12.66 -13.10
CA ARG A 88 20.49 11.83 -12.60
C ARG A 88 20.45 11.67 -11.09
N ALA A 89 20.22 12.75 -10.34
CA ALA A 89 20.10 12.69 -8.88
C ALA A 89 18.87 11.87 -8.45
N ALA A 90 17.73 12.02 -9.14
CA ALA A 90 16.54 11.23 -8.86
C ALA A 90 16.76 9.73 -9.10
N VAL A 91 17.40 9.35 -10.24
CA VAL A 91 17.74 7.96 -10.56
C VAL A 91 18.70 7.38 -9.51
N MET A 92 19.77 8.09 -9.17
CA MET A 92 20.71 7.63 -8.13
C MET A 92 19.99 7.42 -6.78
N PHE A 93 19.12 8.34 -6.40
CA PHE A 93 18.35 8.25 -5.17
C PHE A 93 17.38 7.05 -5.17
N ALA A 94 16.65 6.82 -6.29
CA ALA A 94 15.77 5.67 -6.44
C ALA A 94 16.52 4.33 -6.36
N VAL A 95 17.67 4.24 -7.05
CA VAL A 95 18.54 3.05 -7.02
C VAL A 95 19.07 2.80 -5.62
N THR A 96 19.53 3.83 -4.93
CA THR A 96 20.03 3.70 -3.54
C THR A 96 18.94 3.18 -2.60
N LEU A 97 17.72 3.73 -2.68
CA LEU A 97 16.59 3.24 -1.88
C LEU A 97 16.24 1.79 -2.21
N MET A 98 16.27 1.42 -3.49
CA MET A 98 15.99 0.05 -3.94
C MET A 98 17.01 -0.94 -3.38
N PHE A 99 18.30 -0.62 -3.47
CA PHE A 99 19.37 -1.45 -2.90
C PHE A 99 19.28 -1.54 -1.37
N LEU A 100 18.96 -0.43 -0.70
CA LEU A 100 18.73 -0.43 0.75
C LEU A 100 17.60 -1.38 1.14
N GLY A 101 16.46 -1.32 0.43
CA GLY A 101 15.34 -2.23 0.66
C GLY A 101 15.72 -3.69 0.45
N LEU A 102 16.40 -4.02 -0.66
CA LEU A 102 16.86 -5.39 -0.94
C LEU A 102 17.90 -5.87 0.08
N ALA A 103 18.78 -4.99 0.54
CA ALA A 103 19.76 -5.31 1.58
C ALA A 103 19.05 -5.64 2.91
N CYS A 104 18.09 -4.81 3.35
CA CYS A 104 17.28 -5.12 4.53
C CYS A 104 16.58 -6.49 4.39
N ALA A 105 15.99 -6.79 3.24
CA ALA A 105 15.34 -8.06 2.97
C ALA A 105 16.34 -9.25 3.03
N ALA A 106 17.56 -9.06 2.53
CA ALA A 106 18.60 -10.07 2.56
C ALA A 106 19.03 -10.42 4.00
N PHE A 107 19.07 -9.42 4.89
CA PHE A 107 19.38 -9.65 6.31
C PHE A 107 18.27 -10.40 7.05
N VAL A 108 16.99 -10.26 6.66
CA VAL A 108 15.89 -11.07 7.21
C VAL A 108 16.02 -12.53 6.73
N GLY A 109 16.28 -12.74 5.44
CA GLY A 109 16.47 -14.08 4.91
C GLY A 109 16.17 -14.23 3.42
N ARG A 110 16.51 -15.42 2.89
CA ARG A 110 16.39 -15.74 1.47
C ARG A 110 14.95 -15.58 0.95
N ASN A 111 13.95 -16.05 1.69
CA ASN A 111 12.56 -15.99 1.25
C ASN A 111 12.06 -14.56 1.17
N THR A 112 12.40 -13.74 2.16
CA THR A 112 12.10 -12.31 2.18
C THR A 112 12.77 -11.59 1.00
N LEU A 113 14.04 -11.89 0.70
CA LEU A 113 14.76 -11.34 -0.45
C LEU A 113 14.06 -11.69 -1.77
N LEU A 114 13.59 -12.94 -1.93
CA LEU A 114 12.86 -13.36 -3.13
C LEU A 114 11.53 -12.59 -3.29
N VAL A 115 10.75 -12.43 -2.21
CA VAL A 115 9.52 -11.64 -2.24
C VAL A 115 9.81 -10.17 -2.53
N ALA A 116 10.85 -9.60 -1.90
CA ALA A 116 11.27 -8.21 -2.16
C ALA A 116 11.73 -8.02 -3.62
N GLY A 117 12.41 -9.03 -4.20
CA GLY A 117 12.78 -9.05 -5.62
C GLY A 117 11.55 -9.06 -6.55
N LEU A 118 10.55 -9.89 -6.25
CA LEU A 118 9.28 -9.92 -6.99
C LEU A 118 8.53 -8.58 -6.87
N LEU A 119 8.50 -7.99 -5.68
CA LEU A 119 7.89 -6.66 -5.46
C LEU A 119 8.63 -5.58 -6.26
N THR A 120 9.96 -5.60 -6.23
CA THR A 120 10.80 -4.68 -7.01
C THR A 120 10.52 -4.80 -8.51
N LEU A 121 10.46 -6.02 -9.03
CA LEU A 121 10.12 -6.28 -10.43
C LEU A 121 8.72 -5.76 -10.76
N CYS A 122 7.74 -6.00 -9.90
CA CYS A 122 6.37 -5.52 -10.09
C CYS A 122 6.30 -3.99 -10.13
N ILE A 123 7.03 -3.29 -9.24
CA ILE A 123 7.15 -1.82 -9.22
C ILE A 123 7.75 -1.31 -10.54
N LEU A 124 8.87 -1.88 -10.97
CA LEU A 124 9.55 -1.46 -12.20
C LEU A 124 8.70 -1.71 -13.45
N LEU A 125 8.00 -2.84 -13.53
CA LEU A 125 7.08 -3.15 -14.62
C LEU A 125 5.89 -2.17 -14.65
N TYR A 126 5.33 -1.87 -13.47
CA TYR A 126 4.25 -0.90 -13.35
C TYR A 126 4.69 0.47 -13.86
N ASP A 127 5.77 1.02 -13.33
CA ASP A 127 6.24 2.36 -13.67
C ASP A 127 6.84 2.44 -15.08
N GLY A 128 7.51 1.38 -15.53
CA GLY A 128 8.16 1.30 -16.84
C GLY A 128 7.19 1.27 -18.02
N GLY A 129 5.90 0.91 -17.79
CA GLY A 129 4.95 0.90 -18.90
C GLY A 129 3.57 0.36 -18.59
N LEU A 130 3.42 -0.63 -17.69
CA LEU A 130 2.12 -1.27 -17.43
C LEU A 130 1.05 -0.30 -16.93
N LYS A 131 1.42 0.76 -16.19
CA LYS A 131 0.48 1.78 -15.71
C LYS A 131 -0.31 2.47 -16.83
N ARG A 132 0.23 2.51 -18.06
CA ARG A 132 -0.41 3.11 -19.23
C ARG A 132 -1.32 2.13 -19.97
N THR A 133 -1.28 0.85 -19.62
CA THR A 133 -2.07 -0.23 -20.23
C THR A 133 -3.28 -0.59 -19.36
N PRO A 134 -4.26 -1.37 -19.85
CA PRO A 134 -5.35 -1.93 -19.04
C PRO A 134 -4.86 -2.77 -17.86
N LEU A 135 -3.63 -3.32 -17.90
CA LEU A 135 -3.02 -4.12 -16.84
C LEU A 135 -2.47 -3.28 -15.67
N GLY A 136 -2.40 -1.94 -15.80
CA GLY A 136 -1.90 -1.05 -14.76
C GLY A 136 -2.54 -1.27 -13.38
N PRO A 137 -3.87 -1.28 -13.26
CA PRO A 137 -4.52 -1.55 -11.97
C PRO A 137 -4.12 -2.91 -11.37
N ILE A 138 -3.99 -3.95 -12.19
CA ILE A 138 -3.59 -5.29 -11.76
C ILE A 138 -2.15 -5.27 -11.23
N ALA A 139 -1.24 -4.62 -11.93
CA ALA A 139 0.16 -4.49 -11.48
C ALA A 139 0.25 -3.71 -10.14
N MET A 140 -0.52 -2.64 -9.94
CA MET A 140 -0.56 -1.91 -8.68
C MET A 140 -1.16 -2.76 -7.54
N GLY A 141 -2.24 -3.51 -7.83
CA GLY A 141 -2.78 -4.51 -6.89
C GLY A 141 -1.78 -5.61 -6.56
N GLY A 142 -0.97 -6.04 -7.54
CA GLY A 142 0.15 -6.96 -7.36
C GLY A 142 1.24 -6.41 -6.43
N CYS A 143 1.59 -5.13 -6.56
CA CYS A 143 2.51 -4.47 -5.62
C CYS A 143 1.96 -4.52 -4.18
N ARG A 144 0.67 -4.24 -3.99
CA ARG A 144 0.04 -4.30 -2.66
C ARG A 144 0.00 -5.72 -2.12
N PHE A 145 -0.42 -6.67 -2.93
CA PHE A 145 -0.42 -8.09 -2.60
C PHE A 145 0.97 -8.55 -2.13
N LEU A 146 2.01 -8.26 -2.92
CA LEU A 146 3.38 -8.65 -2.60
C LEU A 146 3.92 -7.94 -1.34
N ASN A 147 3.46 -6.71 -1.04
CA ASN A 147 3.87 -6.00 0.16
C ASN A 147 3.30 -6.65 1.44
N VAL A 148 2.04 -7.11 1.42
CA VAL A 148 1.47 -7.91 2.53
C VAL A 148 2.22 -9.24 2.68
N ILE A 149 2.50 -9.93 1.58
CA ILE A 149 3.28 -11.18 1.58
C ILE A 149 4.70 -10.94 2.07
N LEU A 150 5.30 -9.80 1.77
CA LEU A 150 6.63 -9.40 2.29
C LEU A 150 6.60 -9.35 3.83
N GLY A 151 5.57 -8.74 4.44
CA GLY A 151 5.39 -8.75 5.89
C GLY A 151 5.30 -10.17 6.48
N ALA A 152 4.73 -11.11 5.73
CA ALA A 152 4.55 -12.50 6.13
C ALA A 152 5.70 -13.44 5.74
N SER A 153 6.81 -12.92 5.21
CA SER A 153 7.85 -13.74 4.55
C SER A 153 8.99 -14.20 5.46
N SER A 154 9.07 -13.70 6.69
CA SER A 154 10.09 -14.10 7.67
C SER A 154 9.82 -15.50 8.24
N ASP A 155 10.87 -16.15 8.74
CA ASP A 155 10.85 -17.42 9.50
C ASP A 155 10.32 -18.68 8.79
N TRP A 156 10.24 -18.68 7.46
CA TRP A 156 9.88 -19.85 6.70
C TRP A 156 11.07 -20.66 6.25
N LEU A 157 11.06 -21.96 6.52
CA LEU A 157 12.11 -22.89 6.05
C LEU A 157 12.04 -23.08 4.53
N ARG A 158 10.84 -23.03 3.94
CA ARG A 158 10.61 -23.22 2.52
C ARG A 158 9.85 -22.05 1.92
N PHE A 159 10.29 -21.61 0.75
CA PHE A 159 9.64 -20.49 0.03
C PHE A 159 8.16 -20.71 -0.25
N GLU A 160 7.74 -21.97 -0.45
CA GLU A 160 6.33 -22.32 -0.68
C GLU A 160 5.42 -21.92 0.49
N GLN A 161 5.92 -21.96 1.73
CA GLN A 161 5.16 -21.65 2.94
C GLN A 161 4.77 -20.15 3.02
N VAL A 162 5.54 -19.27 2.38
CA VAL A 162 5.21 -17.85 2.26
C VAL A 162 3.85 -17.62 1.59
N TRP A 163 3.43 -18.54 0.72
CA TRP A 163 2.20 -18.48 -0.06
C TRP A 163 1.02 -19.23 0.58
N TRP A 164 1.12 -19.62 1.83
CA TRP A 164 0.07 -20.35 2.53
C TRP A 164 -1.03 -19.42 3.07
N ARG A 165 -2.12 -20.03 3.53
CA ARG A 165 -3.17 -19.35 4.29
C ARG A 165 -2.68 -19.10 5.74
N PRO A 166 -3.08 -18.02 6.40
CA PRO A 166 -4.14 -17.05 5.98
C PRO A 166 -3.63 -15.90 5.13
N GLN A 167 -2.29 -15.66 5.08
CA GLN A 167 -1.70 -14.47 4.45
C GLN A 167 -2.09 -14.33 2.98
N LEU A 168 -2.15 -15.42 2.23
CA LEU A 168 -2.51 -15.40 0.81
C LEU A 168 -3.92 -14.79 0.56
N TRP A 169 -4.92 -15.19 1.37
CA TRP A 169 -6.28 -14.69 1.22
C TRP A 169 -6.40 -13.21 1.54
N VAL A 170 -5.75 -12.77 2.62
CA VAL A 170 -5.77 -11.37 3.05
C VAL A 170 -5.02 -10.50 2.04
N ALA A 171 -3.84 -10.93 1.60
CA ALA A 171 -3.08 -10.24 0.56
C ALA A 171 -3.87 -10.14 -0.75
N ALA A 172 -4.57 -11.22 -1.17
CA ALA A 172 -5.43 -11.20 -2.35
C ALA A 172 -6.59 -10.21 -2.20
N GLY A 173 -7.26 -10.18 -1.06
CA GLY A 173 -8.34 -9.23 -0.79
C GLY A 173 -7.89 -7.77 -0.89
N LEU A 174 -6.75 -7.43 -0.26
CA LEU A 174 -6.16 -6.08 -0.33
C LEU A 174 -5.62 -5.78 -1.74
N GLY A 175 -5.01 -6.74 -2.41
CA GLY A 175 -4.56 -6.61 -3.79
C GLY A 175 -5.70 -6.26 -4.74
N VAL A 176 -6.81 -7.03 -4.69
CA VAL A 176 -8.02 -6.78 -5.49
C VAL A 176 -8.66 -5.44 -5.14
N TYR A 177 -8.70 -5.09 -3.85
CA TYR A 177 -9.17 -3.79 -3.41
C TYR A 177 -8.38 -2.66 -4.10
N ILE A 178 -7.04 -2.75 -4.12
CA ILE A 178 -6.16 -1.75 -4.76
C ILE A 178 -6.27 -1.78 -6.28
N VAL A 179 -6.57 -2.93 -6.92
CA VAL A 179 -6.95 -2.95 -8.35
C VAL A 179 -8.13 -2.02 -8.59
N GLY A 180 -9.18 -2.13 -7.78
CA GLY A 180 -10.37 -1.28 -7.88
C GLY A 180 -10.06 0.20 -7.63
N VAL A 181 -9.29 0.52 -6.59
CA VAL A 181 -8.85 1.89 -6.28
C VAL A 181 -8.06 2.50 -7.44
N THR A 182 -7.09 1.76 -7.99
CA THR A 182 -6.25 2.22 -9.09
C THR A 182 -7.06 2.40 -10.38
N TRP A 183 -8.01 1.49 -10.64
CA TRP A 183 -8.92 1.62 -11.77
C TRP A 183 -9.81 2.88 -11.64
N PHE A 184 -10.36 3.11 -10.45
CA PHE A 184 -11.15 4.31 -10.15
C PHE A 184 -10.34 5.60 -10.34
N ALA A 185 -9.04 5.59 -10.04
CA ALA A 185 -8.14 6.72 -10.14
C ALA A 185 -7.68 7.05 -11.58
N ARG A 186 -7.87 6.16 -12.56
CA ARG A 186 -7.30 6.33 -13.93
C ARG A 186 -7.72 7.61 -14.65
N THR A 187 -8.89 8.13 -14.32
CA THR A 187 -9.46 9.33 -14.98
C THR A 187 -9.65 10.49 -14.01
N GLU A 188 -8.94 10.48 -12.86
CA GLU A 188 -9.09 11.48 -11.78
C GLU A 188 -8.83 12.92 -12.21
N ALA A 189 -7.98 13.13 -13.23
CA ALA A 189 -7.62 14.45 -13.77
C ALA A 189 -8.64 14.98 -14.80
N ARG A 190 -9.59 14.16 -15.23
CA ARG A 190 -10.59 14.48 -16.26
C ARG A 190 -11.99 14.12 -15.78
N GLN A 191 -13.00 14.52 -16.54
CA GLN A 191 -14.36 14.07 -16.27
C GLN A 191 -14.47 12.55 -16.50
N SER A 192 -14.69 11.80 -15.43
CA SER A 192 -14.72 10.33 -15.46
C SER A 192 -16.06 9.81 -15.97
N SER A 193 -16.05 8.66 -16.66
CA SER A 193 -17.26 7.95 -17.04
C SER A 193 -17.89 7.27 -15.81
N ARG A 194 -19.20 7.46 -15.59
CA ARG A 194 -19.95 6.80 -14.51
C ARG A 194 -19.85 5.28 -14.57
N VAL A 195 -19.86 4.71 -15.78
CA VAL A 195 -19.75 3.26 -15.98
C VAL A 195 -18.40 2.74 -15.50
N HIS A 196 -17.29 3.41 -15.88
CA HIS A 196 -15.95 3.02 -15.42
C HIS A 196 -15.81 3.12 -13.89
N LEU A 197 -16.33 4.19 -13.28
CA LEU A 197 -16.32 4.35 -11.83
C LEU A 197 -17.18 3.27 -11.15
N GLY A 198 -18.34 2.91 -11.72
CA GLY A 198 -19.20 1.84 -11.21
C GLY A 198 -18.52 0.46 -11.24
N LEU A 199 -17.89 0.12 -12.38
CA LEU A 199 -17.12 -1.13 -12.49
C LEU A 199 -15.95 -1.18 -11.50
N ALA A 200 -15.22 -0.09 -11.35
CA ALA A 200 -14.15 0.00 -10.36
C ALA A 200 -14.66 -0.15 -8.92
N MET A 201 -15.84 0.42 -8.60
CA MET A 201 -16.52 0.23 -7.31
C MET A 201 -16.87 -1.24 -7.08
N CYS A 202 -17.33 -1.98 -8.10
CA CYS A 202 -17.58 -3.42 -7.98
C CYS A 202 -16.30 -4.18 -7.60
N VAL A 203 -15.16 -3.84 -8.21
CA VAL A 203 -13.87 -4.47 -7.89
C VAL A 203 -13.41 -4.13 -6.48
N VAL A 204 -13.56 -2.87 -6.02
CA VAL A 204 -13.29 -2.46 -4.63
C VAL A 204 -14.11 -3.32 -3.66
N ASN A 205 -15.42 -3.44 -3.89
CA ASN A 205 -16.31 -4.22 -3.04
C ASN A 205 -16.01 -5.73 -3.10
N PHE A 206 -15.55 -6.24 -4.25
CA PHE A 206 -15.12 -7.64 -4.36
C PHE A 206 -13.87 -7.89 -3.49
N GLY A 207 -12.91 -6.97 -3.45
CA GLY A 207 -11.78 -7.04 -2.51
C GLY A 207 -12.23 -7.06 -1.06
N LEU A 208 -13.17 -6.18 -0.67
CA LEU A 208 -13.76 -6.18 0.68
C LEU A 208 -14.50 -7.50 0.97
N ALA A 209 -15.23 -8.06 0.01
CA ALA A 209 -15.92 -9.34 0.16
C ALA A 209 -14.96 -10.51 0.40
N ILE A 210 -13.78 -10.52 -0.24
CA ILE A 210 -12.73 -11.52 0.03
C ILE A 210 -12.27 -11.41 1.49
N LEU A 211 -12.03 -10.19 2.00
CA LEU A 211 -11.64 -9.96 3.40
C LEU A 211 -12.73 -10.39 4.39
N ILE A 212 -13.99 -10.05 4.13
CA ILE A 212 -15.14 -10.50 4.92
C ILE A 212 -15.23 -12.03 4.91
N GLY A 213 -15.11 -12.64 3.73
CA GLY A 213 -15.17 -14.10 3.59
C GLY A 213 -14.04 -14.83 4.31
N TRP A 214 -12.88 -14.20 4.48
CA TRP A 214 -11.81 -14.74 5.33
C TRP A 214 -12.17 -14.59 6.81
N LEU A 215 -12.64 -13.41 7.23
CA LEU A 215 -13.00 -13.13 8.63
C LEU A 215 -14.09 -14.09 9.14
N THR A 216 -15.14 -14.32 8.36
CA THR A 216 -16.27 -15.19 8.76
C THR A 216 -15.88 -16.66 8.95
N ARG A 217 -14.70 -17.05 8.47
CA ARG A 217 -14.16 -18.42 8.65
C ARG A 217 -13.18 -18.53 9.84
N ALA A 218 -12.80 -17.42 10.46
CA ALA A 218 -11.88 -17.42 11.59
C ALA A 218 -12.64 -17.71 12.89
N PRO A 219 -12.29 -18.76 13.66
CA PRO A 219 -12.95 -19.08 14.92
C PRO A 219 -12.44 -18.18 16.06
N ASN A 220 -12.78 -16.89 16.05
CA ASN A 220 -12.33 -15.92 17.05
C ASN A 220 -13.49 -15.00 17.48
N PRO A 221 -13.76 -14.81 18.79
CA PRO A 221 -14.79 -13.87 19.28
C PRO A 221 -14.60 -12.42 18.78
N ALA A 222 -13.36 -12.01 18.46
CA ALA A 222 -13.08 -10.69 17.94
C ALA A 222 -13.59 -10.47 16.48
N VAL A 223 -14.03 -11.51 15.80
CA VAL A 223 -14.57 -11.42 14.44
C VAL A 223 -15.84 -10.57 14.39
N THR A 224 -16.77 -10.71 15.34
CA THR A 224 -18.02 -9.95 15.35
C THR A 224 -17.77 -8.44 15.42
N PRO A 225 -17.01 -7.88 16.38
CA PRO A 225 -16.70 -6.46 16.41
C PRO A 225 -15.85 -6.03 15.19
N ALA A 226 -14.96 -6.88 14.69
CA ALA A 226 -14.18 -6.58 13.48
C ALA A 226 -15.06 -6.46 12.23
N LEU A 227 -16.05 -7.33 12.06
CA LEU A 227 -17.04 -7.25 10.97
C LEU A 227 -17.88 -5.97 11.07
N PHE A 228 -18.24 -5.54 12.27
CA PHE A 228 -18.93 -4.26 12.48
C PHE A 228 -18.06 -3.09 12.00
N VAL A 229 -16.79 -3.03 12.43
CA VAL A 229 -15.85 -1.98 12.02
C VAL A 229 -15.63 -2.02 10.51
N LEU A 230 -15.47 -3.20 9.92
CA LEU A 230 -15.32 -3.38 8.47
C LEU A 230 -16.57 -2.90 7.71
N GLY A 231 -17.76 -3.14 8.27
CA GLY A 231 -19.02 -2.64 7.73
C GLY A 231 -19.08 -1.10 7.72
N VAL A 232 -18.66 -0.45 8.81
CA VAL A 232 -18.57 1.03 8.90
C VAL A 232 -17.56 1.59 7.89
N ILE A 233 -16.38 0.95 7.77
CA ILE A 233 -15.38 1.34 6.77
C ILE A 233 -15.95 1.18 5.37
N GLY A 234 -16.54 0.02 5.06
CA GLY A 234 -17.17 -0.25 3.76
C GLY A 234 -18.27 0.74 3.42
N LEU A 235 -19.14 1.07 4.39
CA LEU A 235 -20.19 2.08 4.21
C LEU A 235 -19.60 3.47 3.90
N SER A 236 -18.56 3.86 4.63
CA SER A 236 -17.87 5.14 4.43
C SER A 236 -17.24 5.24 3.03
N ILE A 237 -16.57 4.16 2.59
CA ILE A 237 -16.01 4.06 1.23
C ILE A 237 -17.11 4.16 0.20
N ASN A 238 -18.15 3.32 0.30
CA ASN A 238 -19.23 3.25 -0.70
C ASN A 238 -20.01 4.56 -0.80
N ARG A 239 -20.25 5.25 0.32
CA ARG A 239 -20.86 6.59 0.32
C ARG A 239 -20.04 7.57 -0.52
N ARG A 240 -18.70 7.57 -0.39
CA ARG A 240 -17.81 8.45 -1.16
C ARG A 240 -17.80 8.08 -2.64
N LEU A 241 -17.76 6.77 -2.94
CA LEU A 241 -17.80 6.27 -4.31
C LEU A 241 -19.12 6.66 -5.01
N LEU A 242 -20.27 6.47 -4.36
CA LEU A 242 -21.57 6.84 -4.91
C LEU A 242 -21.69 8.34 -5.18
N VAL A 243 -21.19 9.20 -4.28
CA VAL A 243 -21.13 10.65 -4.49
C VAL A 243 -20.25 11.01 -5.68
N ALA A 244 -19.12 10.34 -5.88
CA ALA A 244 -18.24 10.56 -7.04
C ALA A 244 -18.87 10.03 -8.35
N ILE A 245 -19.61 8.92 -8.31
CA ILE A 245 -20.30 8.35 -9.48
C ILE A 245 -21.49 9.23 -9.88
N SER A 246 -22.27 9.75 -8.93
CA SER A 246 -23.43 10.60 -9.21
C SER A 246 -23.05 11.91 -9.90
N ASN A 247 -21.91 12.48 -9.49
CA ASN A 247 -21.33 13.68 -10.11
C ASN A 247 -19.81 13.52 -10.22
N PRO A 248 -19.29 13.02 -11.36
CA PRO A 248 -17.90 12.62 -11.54
C PRO A 248 -16.97 13.81 -11.80
N SER A 249 -16.95 14.80 -10.88
CA SER A 249 -15.97 15.88 -10.90
C SER A 249 -14.60 15.39 -10.38
N PRO A 250 -13.48 15.94 -10.87
CA PRO A 250 -12.14 15.59 -10.41
C PRO A 250 -11.97 15.65 -8.89
N GLU A 251 -12.51 16.67 -8.23
CA GLU A 251 -12.44 16.87 -6.78
C GLU A 251 -13.13 15.73 -6.00
N ARG A 252 -14.32 15.30 -6.46
CA ARG A 252 -15.06 14.20 -5.80
C ARG A 252 -14.37 12.86 -6.01
N VAL A 253 -13.85 12.63 -7.22
CA VAL A 253 -13.09 11.42 -7.54
C VAL A 253 -11.83 11.37 -6.68
N GLN A 254 -11.05 12.45 -6.59
CA GLN A 254 -9.86 12.54 -5.74
C GLN A 254 -10.19 12.36 -4.25
N ALA A 255 -11.30 12.94 -3.77
CA ALA A 255 -11.74 12.76 -2.39
C ALA A 255 -12.09 11.30 -2.08
N ALA A 256 -12.74 10.59 -3.02
CA ALA A 256 -13.03 9.16 -2.90
C ALA A 256 -11.75 8.32 -2.88
N ILE A 257 -10.80 8.58 -3.79
CA ILE A 257 -9.50 7.91 -3.84
C ILE A 257 -8.74 8.09 -2.52
N LYS A 258 -8.67 9.32 -2.00
CA LYS A 258 -8.03 9.61 -0.72
C LYS A 258 -8.67 8.83 0.43
N THR A 259 -10.00 8.76 0.46
CA THR A 259 -10.71 7.96 1.47
C THR A 259 -10.35 6.50 1.36
N MET A 260 -10.39 5.90 0.15
CA MET A 260 -10.04 4.51 -0.07
C MET A 260 -8.59 4.19 0.34
N LEU A 261 -7.63 5.05 -0.03
CA LEU A 261 -6.22 4.83 0.32
C LEU A 261 -5.98 4.90 1.83
N LEU A 262 -6.57 5.87 2.54
CA LEU A 262 -6.44 5.96 4.00
C LEU A 262 -7.17 4.83 4.71
N SER A 263 -8.26 4.31 4.14
CA SER A 263 -8.99 3.17 4.70
C SER A 263 -8.17 1.88 4.70
N VAL A 264 -7.12 1.76 3.87
CA VAL A 264 -6.22 0.58 3.90
C VAL A 264 -5.63 0.38 5.30
N ILE A 265 -5.14 1.45 5.93
CA ILE A 265 -4.58 1.39 7.29
C ILE A 265 -5.62 0.85 8.29
N MET A 266 -6.87 1.28 8.15
CA MET A 266 -7.95 0.84 9.04
C MET A 266 -8.38 -0.61 8.74
N LEU A 267 -8.36 -1.03 7.46
CA LEU A 267 -8.60 -2.41 7.06
C LEU A 267 -7.54 -3.33 7.68
N ASP A 268 -6.26 -2.96 7.57
CA ASP A 268 -5.15 -3.73 8.13
C ASP A 268 -5.27 -3.86 9.65
N ALA A 269 -5.52 -2.75 10.36
CA ALA A 269 -5.73 -2.74 11.81
C ALA A 269 -6.93 -3.62 12.23
N THR A 270 -8.03 -3.58 11.46
CA THR A 270 -9.23 -4.38 11.73
C THR A 270 -8.96 -5.87 11.60
N ILE A 271 -8.19 -6.26 10.56
CA ILE A 271 -7.83 -7.66 10.31
C ILE A 271 -6.87 -8.17 11.38
N ILE A 272 -5.89 -7.35 11.83
CA ILE A 272 -4.99 -7.66 12.94
C ILE A 272 -5.82 -7.94 14.22
N PHE A 273 -6.76 -7.05 14.53
CA PHE A 273 -7.65 -7.24 15.71
C PHE A 273 -8.48 -8.51 15.58
N ALA A 274 -9.05 -8.79 14.42
CA ALA A 274 -9.83 -10.01 14.20
C ALA A 274 -8.99 -11.28 14.33
N LYS A 275 -7.72 -11.25 13.91
CA LYS A 275 -6.80 -12.39 14.00
C LYS A 275 -6.36 -12.67 15.43
N LEU A 276 -5.98 -11.64 16.17
CA LEU A 276 -5.31 -11.76 17.47
C LEU A 276 -6.26 -11.56 18.68
N GLY A 277 -7.44 -10.95 18.45
CA GLY A 277 -8.39 -10.64 19.53
C GLY A 277 -7.88 -9.57 20.47
N GLN A 278 -8.34 -9.62 21.73
CA GLN A 278 -7.95 -8.66 22.77
C GLN A 278 -6.43 -8.55 23.00
N PRO A 279 -5.64 -9.65 22.99
CA PRO A 279 -4.20 -9.55 23.09
C PRO A 279 -3.55 -8.73 21.94
N GLY A 280 -4.18 -8.71 20.77
CA GLY A 280 -3.72 -7.95 19.61
C GLY A 280 -4.22 -6.53 19.53
N ALA A 281 -5.07 -6.06 20.45
CA ALA A 281 -5.67 -4.73 20.40
C ALA A 281 -4.62 -3.61 20.35
N GLY A 282 -3.52 -3.74 21.11
CA GLY A 282 -2.41 -2.79 21.10
C GLY A 282 -1.75 -2.68 19.72
N TYR A 283 -1.56 -3.80 19.02
CA TYR A 283 -0.99 -3.81 17.68
C TYR A 283 -1.95 -3.21 16.63
N ALA A 284 -3.24 -3.52 16.75
CA ALA A 284 -4.27 -2.93 15.90
C ALA A 284 -4.34 -1.40 16.05
N ILE A 285 -4.29 -0.91 17.30
CA ILE A 285 -4.25 0.53 17.61
C ILE A 285 -2.97 1.16 17.06
N ALA A 286 -1.81 0.54 17.25
CA ALA A 286 -0.54 1.03 16.71
C ALA A 286 -0.57 1.12 15.18
N THR A 287 -1.14 0.11 14.51
CA THR A 287 -1.32 0.13 13.05
C THR A 287 -2.28 1.25 12.64
N ALA A 288 -3.44 1.38 13.29
CA ALA A 288 -4.40 2.45 13.00
C ALA A 288 -3.80 3.85 13.24
N ALA A 289 -2.93 4.00 14.25
CA ALA A 289 -2.26 5.26 14.55
C ALA A 289 -1.34 5.75 13.42
N LEU A 290 -0.93 4.90 12.47
CA LEU A 290 -0.18 5.29 11.27
C LEU A 290 -0.96 6.28 10.38
N ILE A 291 -2.28 6.37 10.54
CA ILE A 291 -3.09 7.38 9.83
C ILE A 291 -2.72 8.81 10.24
N VAL A 292 -2.28 9.01 11.49
CA VAL A 292 -1.94 10.33 12.02
C VAL A 292 -0.75 10.95 11.29
N PRO A 293 0.44 10.31 11.23
CA PRO A 293 1.57 10.85 10.48
C PRO A 293 1.28 10.93 8.97
N ALA A 294 0.49 9.98 8.41
CA ALA A 294 0.05 10.05 7.01
C ALA A 294 -0.74 11.34 6.73
N MET A 295 -1.66 11.72 7.61
CA MET A 295 -2.47 12.93 7.46
C MET A 295 -1.67 14.20 7.75
N MET A 296 -0.83 14.21 8.78
CA MET A 296 -0.01 15.37 9.17
C MET A 296 0.98 15.73 8.06
N LEU A 297 1.75 14.75 7.58
CA LEU A 297 2.71 14.95 6.50
C LEU A 297 2.01 15.30 5.17
N GLY A 298 0.80 14.75 4.93
CA GLY A 298 0.00 15.10 3.76
C GLY A 298 -0.42 16.57 3.73
N ARG A 299 -0.66 17.18 4.90
CA ARG A 299 -0.94 18.62 5.03
C ARG A 299 0.33 19.47 4.86
N TRP A 300 1.44 19.02 5.43
CA TRP A 300 2.71 19.77 5.44
C TRP A 300 3.40 19.79 4.09
N LEU A 301 3.44 18.66 3.38
CA LEU A 301 4.11 18.55 2.09
C LEU A 301 3.27 19.12 0.93
N ARG A 302 1.94 19.30 1.12
CA ARG A 302 0.97 19.68 0.06
C ARG A 302 1.43 19.11 -1.27
N LEU A 303 1.19 17.83 -1.45
CA LEU A 303 1.42 17.18 -2.74
C LEU A 303 0.39 17.74 -3.72
N THR A 304 0.79 18.78 -4.45
CA THR A 304 0.08 19.31 -5.61
C THR A 304 0.29 18.39 -6.80
#